data_f2ce952adf03a7f8488398966c7fe11b
#
_entry.id   f2ce952adf03a7f8488398966c7fe11b
#
_cell.length_a   1.000
_cell.length_b   1.000
_cell.length_c   1.000
_cell.angle_alpha   90.00
_cell.angle_beta   90.00
_cell.angle_gamma   90.00
#
_symmetry.space_group_name_H-M   'P 1'
#
loop_
_entity.id
_entity.type
_entity.pdbx_description
1 polymer ?
#
loop_
_entity_poly.entity_id
_entity_poly.type
_entity_poly.pdbx_seq_one_letter_code
_entity_poly.pdbx_strand_id
1 'polypeptide(L)'
;MVKGTLRRLADQGIDRKSLLAGLNYYEFRYREADYGSAPKGLMYGLWSMDSWLYDGDPMLHLQYQETFDFLKKAVSEGYFENLIRGYLLDNPHEAFVIVSPCTDQTAREDEALAERLKAYRDSLSEEERSEIVRKTKELKAYQEEPSSQEDLEKIPMLQRSDIEKKAEGFSYEVKEESGIPVIHSPLFTSGIGYLKVLFDFSVLPDEDIPYGALLKSVLGYVDTEHY
;
A
#
# COMPACT_ATOMS: atom_id res chain seq x y z
N MET A 1 -25.62 1.12 -12.85
CA MET A 1 -25.46 0.64 -11.46
C MET A 1 -24.52 1.54 -10.65
N VAL A 2 -23.24 1.70 -10.98
CA VAL A 2 -22.26 2.50 -10.21
C VAL A 2 -22.72 3.95 -9.94
N LYS A 3 -23.03 4.73 -10.98
CA LYS A 3 -23.52 6.11 -10.81
C LYS A 3 -24.80 6.22 -9.99
N GLY A 4 -25.71 5.23 -10.08
CA GLY A 4 -26.90 5.20 -9.24
C GLY A 4 -26.59 5.03 -7.75
N THR A 5 -25.61 4.19 -7.43
CA THR A 5 -25.12 4.01 -6.05
C THR A 5 -24.44 5.28 -5.54
N LEU A 6 -23.56 5.89 -6.33
CA LEU A 6 -22.90 7.15 -5.96
C LEU A 6 -23.91 8.27 -5.71
N ARG A 7 -24.92 8.40 -6.59
CA ARG A 7 -25.99 9.40 -6.41
C ARG A 7 -26.79 9.17 -5.13
N ARG A 8 -27.14 7.92 -4.84
CA ARG A 8 -27.81 7.57 -3.58
C ARG A 8 -26.98 7.93 -2.35
N LEU A 9 -25.68 7.62 -2.36
CA LEU A 9 -24.78 7.97 -1.24
C LEU A 9 -24.65 9.49 -1.09
N ALA A 10 -24.53 10.22 -2.20
CA ALA A 10 -24.46 11.68 -2.17
C ALA A 10 -25.76 12.32 -1.65
N ASP A 11 -26.95 11.77 -2.00
CA ASP A 11 -28.24 12.38 -1.67
C ASP A 11 -28.79 11.93 -0.31
N GLN A 12 -28.57 10.68 0.09
CA GLN A 12 -29.06 10.11 1.35
C GLN A 12 -28.05 10.14 2.49
N GLY A 13 -26.80 10.49 2.17
CA GLY A 13 -25.69 10.48 3.10
C GLY A 13 -25.01 9.11 3.17
N ILE A 14 -23.76 9.14 3.68
CA ILE A 14 -22.95 7.97 3.97
C ILE A 14 -23.04 7.68 5.46
N ASP A 15 -23.08 6.41 5.84
CA ASP A 15 -23.08 6.03 7.25
C ASP A 15 -21.82 6.55 7.95
N ARG A 16 -22.02 7.38 8.95
CA ARG A 16 -20.95 8.06 9.69
C ARG A 16 -20.06 7.09 10.46
N LYS A 17 -20.65 6.02 11.03
CA LYS A 17 -19.91 5.00 11.76
C LYS A 17 -18.91 4.30 10.82
N SER A 18 -19.38 3.95 9.64
CA SER A 18 -18.53 3.33 8.60
C SER A 18 -17.43 4.27 8.09
N LEU A 19 -17.73 5.57 7.90
CA LEU A 19 -16.71 6.56 7.50
C LEU A 19 -15.63 6.70 8.58
N LEU A 20 -16.01 6.85 9.84
CA LEU A 20 -15.06 6.96 10.95
C LEU A 20 -14.25 5.68 11.12
N ALA A 21 -14.86 4.51 10.96
CA ALA A 21 -14.14 3.23 10.99
C ALA A 21 -13.10 3.16 9.89
N GLY A 22 -13.44 3.57 8.66
CA GLY A 22 -12.49 3.66 7.55
C GLY A 22 -11.34 4.64 7.83
N LEU A 23 -11.64 5.83 8.32
CA LEU A 23 -10.61 6.82 8.68
C LEU A 23 -9.68 6.30 9.78
N ASN A 24 -10.23 5.69 10.83
CA ASN A 24 -9.43 5.12 11.90
C ASN A 24 -8.53 3.97 11.40
N TYR A 25 -9.05 3.13 10.51
CA TYR A 25 -8.27 2.06 9.88
C TYR A 25 -7.08 2.62 9.10
N TYR A 26 -7.29 3.62 8.24
CA TYR A 26 -6.21 4.21 7.47
C TYR A 26 -5.23 4.98 8.35
N GLU A 27 -5.68 5.76 9.33
CA GLU A 27 -4.80 6.44 10.27
C GLU A 27 -3.92 5.45 11.04
N PHE A 28 -4.52 4.34 11.51
CA PHE A 28 -3.78 3.26 12.14
C PHE A 28 -2.67 2.72 11.22
N ARG A 29 -3.01 2.42 9.96
CA ARG A 29 -2.03 1.95 8.97
C ARG A 29 -0.88 2.93 8.74
N TYR A 30 -1.18 4.21 8.65
CA TYR A 30 -0.15 5.25 8.50
C TYR A 30 0.76 5.36 9.74
N ARG A 31 0.18 5.26 10.94
CA ARG A 31 0.94 5.31 12.21
C ARG A 31 1.78 4.06 12.43
N GLU A 32 1.23 2.89 12.20
CA GLU A 32 1.93 1.61 12.35
C GLU A 32 3.07 1.50 11.36
N ALA A 33 2.82 1.92 10.12
CA ALA A 33 3.77 1.89 9.02
C ALA A 33 4.45 0.51 8.89
N ASP A 34 3.63 -0.54 8.97
CA ASP A 34 4.04 -1.92 8.73
C ASP A 34 3.87 -2.23 7.23
N TYR A 35 4.97 -2.46 6.56
CA TYR A 35 5.05 -2.77 5.13
C TYR A 35 5.50 -4.21 4.88
N GLY A 36 5.34 -5.07 5.88
CA GLY A 36 5.76 -6.47 5.82
C GLY A 36 7.27 -6.59 5.64
N SER A 37 7.71 -7.18 4.54
CA SER A 37 9.13 -7.39 4.24
C SER A 37 9.85 -6.14 3.70
N ALA A 38 9.13 -5.09 3.32
CA ALA A 38 9.74 -3.87 2.78
C ALA A 38 10.30 -3.00 3.91
N PRO A 39 11.56 -2.54 3.84
CA PRO A 39 12.12 -1.64 4.83
C PRO A 39 11.34 -0.31 4.88
N LYS A 40 11.01 0.14 6.10
CA LYS A 40 10.24 1.38 6.32
C LYS A 40 10.88 2.59 5.65
N GLY A 41 12.18 2.73 5.73
CA GLY A 41 12.91 3.83 5.10
C GLY A 41 12.80 3.83 3.58
N LEU A 42 12.80 2.66 2.94
CA LEU A 42 12.55 2.55 1.50
C LEU A 42 11.16 3.07 1.13
N MET A 43 10.14 2.66 1.89
CA MET A 43 8.77 3.09 1.61
C MET A 43 8.59 4.61 1.78
N TYR A 44 9.18 5.19 2.83
CA TYR A 44 9.18 6.64 3.01
C TYR A 44 9.93 7.38 1.90
N GLY A 45 11.06 6.83 1.45
CA GLY A 45 11.79 7.36 0.30
C GLY A 45 10.94 7.36 -0.98
N LEU A 46 10.26 6.26 -1.29
CA LEU A 46 9.36 6.16 -2.43
C LEU A 46 8.21 7.18 -2.35
N TRP A 47 7.58 7.32 -1.20
CA TRP A 47 6.51 8.31 -1.01
C TRP A 47 7.01 9.76 -1.16
N SER A 48 8.20 10.04 -0.68
CA SER A 48 8.81 11.36 -0.89
C SER A 48 9.03 11.66 -2.38
N MET A 49 9.34 10.65 -3.18
CA MET A 49 9.53 10.79 -4.64
C MET A 49 8.24 11.16 -5.37
N ASP A 50 7.05 10.81 -4.86
CA ASP A 50 5.76 11.11 -5.50
C ASP A 50 5.53 12.61 -5.69
N SER A 51 6.10 13.46 -4.84
CA SER A 51 6.07 14.91 -4.99
C SER A 51 7.41 15.48 -5.49
N TRP A 52 8.53 14.97 -4.98
CA TRP A 52 9.86 15.50 -5.24
C TRP A 52 10.27 15.42 -6.71
N LEU A 53 9.90 14.35 -7.41
CA LEU A 53 10.16 14.21 -8.86
C LEU A 53 9.47 15.29 -9.72
N TYR A 54 8.52 16.01 -9.16
CA TYR A 54 7.75 17.08 -9.81
C TYR A 54 7.98 18.44 -9.14
N ASP A 55 9.16 18.63 -8.57
CA ASP A 55 9.57 19.87 -7.87
C ASP A 55 8.69 20.23 -6.66
N GLY A 56 7.96 19.27 -6.11
CA GLY A 56 7.14 19.44 -4.91
C GLY A 56 7.91 19.18 -3.61
N ASP A 57 7.27 19.48 -2.47
CA ASP A 57 7.83 19.21 -1.14
C ASP A 57 7.95 17.68 -0.90
N PRO A 58 9.16 17.14 -0.67
CA PRO A 58 9.34 15.72 -0.39
C PRO A 58 8.65 15.22 0.89
N MET A 59 8.32 16.13 1.81
CA MET A 59 7.65 15.79 3.06
C MET A 59 6.12 15.73 2.95
N LEU A 60 5.56 16.19 1.83
CA LEU A 60 4.11 16.33 1.63
C LEU A 60 3.34 15.03 1.95
N HIS A 61 3.81 13.92 1.45
CA HIS A 61 3.14 12.61 1.61
C HIS A 61 3.43 11.93 2.96
N LEU A 62 4.36 12.48 3.76
CA LEU A 62 4.67 11.98 5.10
C LEU A 62 3.91 12.75 6.19
N GLN A 63 3.36 13.92 5.88
CA GLN A 63 2.61 14.77 6.80
C GLN A 63 1.12 14.46 6.73
N TYR A 64 0.68 13.38 7.34
CA TYR A 64 -0.69 12.88 7.24
C TYR A 64 -1.61 13.29 8.39
N GLN A 65 -1.07 13.69 9.55
CA GLN A 65 -1.84 13.87 10.78
C GLN A 65 -2.94 14.93 10.63
N GLU A 66 -2.57 16.10 10.13
CA GLU A 66 -3.52 17.21 9.94
C GLU A 66 -4.65 16.85 8.97
N THR A 67 -4.33 16.03 7.96
CA THR A 67 -5.33 15.53 7.00
C THR A 67 -6.34 14.62 7.69
N PHE A 68 -5.91 13.69 8.54
CA PHE A 68 -6.84 12.84 9.28
C PHE A 68 -7.67 13.63 10.30
N ASP A 69 -7.07 14.60 10.98
CA ASP A 69 -7.79 15.47 11.92
C ASP A 69 -8.86 16.31 11.21
N PHE A 70 -8.56 16.83 10.02
CA PHE A 70 -9.53 17.50 9.16
C PHE A 70 -10.65 16.55 8.72
N LEU A 71 -10.32 15.39 8.15
CA LEU A 71 -11.29 14.44 7.62
C LEU A 71 -12.24 13.93 8.70
N LYS A 72 -11.77 13.66 9.92
CA LYS A 72 -12.62 13.25 11.04
C LYS A 72 -13.67 14.31 11.43
N LYS A 73 -13.31 15.58 11.38
CA LYS A 73 -14.26 16.68 11.59
C LYS A 73 -15.25 16.79 10.42
N ALA A 74 -14.76 16.66 9.20
CA ALA A 74 -15.51 16.80 7.98
C ALA A 74 -16.56 15.70 7.75
N VAL A 75 -16.47 14.53 8.43
CA VAL A 75 -17.48 13.46 8.41
C VAL A 75 -18.88 13.98 8.76
N SER A 76 -18.99 14.93 9.70
CA SER A 76 -20.27 15.48 10.12
C SER A 76 -20.80 16.60 9.23
N GLU A 77 -20.01 17.09 8.29
CA GLU A 77 -20.28 18.30 7.50
C GLU A 77 -20.72 17.99 6.04
N GLY A 78 -20.91 16.69 5.70
CA GLY A 78 -21.28 16.28 4.34
C GLY A 78 -20.15 16.42 3.32
N TYR A 79 -18.90 16.50 3.79
CA TYR A 79 -17.73 16.67 2.94
C TYR A 79 -17.56 15.54 1.91
N PHE A 80 -17.73 14.30 2.33
CA PHE A 80 -17.59 13.14 1.46
C PHE A 80 -18.69 13.05 0.40
N GLU A 81 -19.92 13.42 0.76
CA GLU A 81 -21.04 13.54 -0.17
C GLU A 81 -20.78 14.61 -1.23
N ASN A 82 -20.20 15.75 -0.82
CA ASN A 82 -19.83 16.81 -1.75
C ASN A 82 -18.68 16.42 -2.67
N LEU A 83 -17.70 15.65 -2.19
CA LEU A 83 -16.65 15.07 -3.04
C LEU A 83 -17.25 14.14 -4.10
N ILE A 84 -18.19 13.27 -3.72
CA ILE A 84 -18.87 12.39 -4.67
C ILE A 84 -19.59 13.21 -5.75
N ARG A 85 -20.32 14.27 -5.35
CA ARG A 85 -21.02 15.14 -6.33
C ARG A 85 -20.03 15.80 -7.27
N GLY A 86 -19.07 16.56 -6.72
CA GLY A 86 -18.22 17.43 -7.53
C GLY A 86 -17.20 16.67 -8.39
N TYR A 87 -16.65 15.56 -7.88
CA TYR A 87 -15.56 14.87 -8.56
C TYR A 87 -15.96 13.61 -9.31
N LEU A 88 -17.10 12.98 -8.94
CA LEU A 88 -17.51 11.72 -9.55
C LEU A 88 -18.83 11.84 -10.36
N LEU A 89 -19.81 12.61 -9.89
CA LEU A 89 -21.11 12.73 -10.56
C LEU A 89 -21.17 13.89 -11.57
N ASP A 90 -20.64 15.04 -11.19
CA ASP A 90 -20.67 16.28 -12.01
C ASP A 90 -19.35 16.47 -12.79
N ASN A 91 -18.54 15.41 -12.93
CA ASN A 91 -17.27 15.46 -13.62
C ASN A 91 -17.50 15.41 -15.15
N PRO A 92 -17.15 16.48 -15.91
CA PRO A 92 -17.26 16.49 -17.37
C PRO A 92 -16.14 15.65 -18.04
N HIS A 93 -15.08 15.32 -17.33
CA HIS A 93 -13.95 14.52 -17.79
C HIS A 93 -14.20 13.04 -17.49
N GLU A 94 -15.11 12.45 -18.26
CA GLU A 94 -15.52 11.06 -18.06
C GLU A 94 -15.37 10.27 -19.36
N ALA A 95 -14.84 9.06 -19.25
CA ALA A 95 -14.80 8.10 -20.32
C ALA A 95 -15.38 6.76 -19.85
N PHE A 96 -16.23 6.18 -20.68
CA PHE A 96 -16.76 4.84 -20.47
C PHE A 96 -16.15 3.88 -21.50
N VAL A 97 -15.34 2.95 -21.03
CA VAL A 97 -14.64 1.97 -21.86
C VAL A 97 -15.20 0.58 -21.59
N ILE A 98 -15.66 -0.08 -22.62
CA ILE A 98 -16.09 -1.48 -22.56
C ILE A 98 -14.96 -2.32 -23.15
N VAL A 99 -14.38 -3.18 -22.35
CA VAL A 99 -13.40 -4.19 -22.79
C VAL A 99 -14.15 -5.50 -23.01
N SER A 100 -14.20 -5.93 -24.26
CA SER A 100 -14.81 -7.21 -24.64
C SER A 100 -13.71 -8.22 -24.95
N PRO A 101 -13.83 -9.48 -24.49
CA PRO A 101 -12.83 -10.51 -24.81
C PRO A 101 -12.85 -10.81 -26.31
N CYS A 102 -11.68 -10.96 -26.90
CA CYS A 102 -11.48 -11.32 -28.28
C CYS A 102 -10.36 -12.36 -28.37
N THR A 103 -10.67 -13.56 -28.83
CA THR A 103 -9.72 -14.69 -28.84
C THR A 103 -8.56 -14.49 -29.80
N ASP A 104 -8.78 -13.75 -30.91
CA ASP A 104 -7.77 -13.62 -31.98
C ASP A 104 -7.10 -12.24 -32.00
N GLN A 105 -7.33 -11.40 -30.98
CA GLN A 105 -6.83 -10.01 -30.99
C GLN A 105 -5.31 -9.96 -31.09
N THR A 106 -4.62 -10.70 -30.22
CA THR A 106 -3.14 -10.74 -30.21
C THR A 106 -2.56 -11.24 -31.54
N ALA A 107 -3.13 -12.30 -32.09
CA ALA A 107 -2.63 -12.83 -33.37
C ALA A 107 -2.78 -11.81 -34.52
N ARG A 108 -3.90 -11.09 -34.59
CA ARG A 108 -4.11 -10.02 -35.57
C ARG A 108 -3.18 -8.83 -35.39
N GLU A 109 -2.93 -8.44 -34.13
CA GLU A 109 -2.00 -7.36 -33.82
C GLU A 109 -0.57 -7.74 -34.17
N ASP A 110 -0.15 -8.98 -33.87
CA ASP A 110 1.17 -9.50 -34.22
C ASP A 110 1.38 -9.57 -35.74
N GLU A 111 0.37 -10.03 -36.50
CA GLU A 111 0.41 -10.08 -37.96
C GLU A 111 0.52 -8.66 -38.55
N ALA A 112 -0.33 -7.73 -38.10
CA ALA A 112 -0.29 -6.34 -38.53
C ALA A 112 1.05 -5.65 -38.18
N LEU A 113 1.60 -5.95 -37.01
CA LEU A 113 2.94 -5.47 -36.61
C LEU A 113 4.03 -6.04 -37.51
N ALA A 114 3.99 -7.35 -37.79
CA ALA A 114 4.97 -8.00 -38.65
C ALA A 114 4.96 -7.42 -40.09
N GLU A 115 3.78 -7.19 -40.66
CA GLU A 115 3.63 -6.54 -41.96
C GLU A 115 4.19 -5.10 -41.95
N ARG A 116 3.87 -4.31 -40.93
CA ARG A 116 4.38 -2.94 -40.78
C ARG A 116 5.90 -2.92 -40.66
N LEU A 117 6.47 -3.81 -39.83
CA LEU A 117 7.93 -3.91 -39.65
C LEU A 117 8.62 -4.38 -40.93
N LYS A 118 8.00 -5.30 -41.67
CA LYS A 118 8.50 -5.73 -42.98
C LYS A 118 8.51 -4.57 -43.98
N ALA A 119 7.42 -3.84 -44.12
CA ALA A 119 7.33 -2.68 -45.00
C ALA A 119 8.39 -1.61 -44.61
N TYR A 120 8.52 -1.34 -43.31
CA TYR A 120 9.55 -0.41 -42.82
C TYR A 120 10.97 -0.88 -43.17
N ARG A 121 11.29 -2.13 -42.89
CA ARG A 121 12.60 -2.72 -43.25
C ARG A 121 12.87 -2.60 -44.75
N ASP A 122 11.88 -2.89 -45.59
CA ASP A 122 12.02 -2.89 -47.03
C ASP A 122 12.12 -1.47 -47.61
N SER A 123 11.68 -0.44 -46.86
CA SER A 123 11.85 0.98 -47.20
C SER A 123 13.22 1.56 -46.87
N LEU A 124 14.03 0.88 -46.02
CA LEU A 124 15.34 1.36 -45.58
C LEU A 124 16.42 1.02 -46.58
N SER A 125 17.36 1.95 -46.78
CA SER A 125 18.63 1.68 -47.48
C SER A 125 19.50 0.72 -46.68
N GLU A 126 20.56 0.18 -47.33
CA GLU A 126 21.49 -0.72 -46.66
C GLU A 126 22.31 0.01 -45.58
N GLU A 127 22.62 1.30 -45.80
CA GLU A 127 23.27 2.15 -44.82
C GLU A 127 22.42 2.36 -43.58
N GLU A 128 21.13 2.66 -43.75
CA GLU A 128 20.17 2.85 -42.65
C GLU A 128 19.96 1.57 -41.83
N ARG A 129 19.88 0.42 -42.50
CA ARG A 129 19.80 -0.89 -41.83
C ARG A 129 21.05 -1.18 -40.98
N SER A 130 22.21 -0.92 -41.59
CA SER A 130 23.52 -1.11 -40.92
C SER A 130 23.63 -0.22 -39.67
N GLU A 131 23.16 1.02 -39.76
CA GLU A 131 23.16 1.97 -38.67
C GLU A 131 22.21 1.54 -37.53
N ILE A 132 21.00 1.04 -37.85
CA ILE A 132 20.09 0.51 -36.84
C ILE A 132 20.72 -0.69 -36.14
N VAL A 133 21.34 -1.61 -36.88
CA VAL A 133 22.04 -2.77 -36.31
C VAL A 133 23.17 -2.35 -35.38
N ARG A 134 23.97 -1.35 -35.81
CA ARG A 134 25.06 -0.81 -35.01
C ARG A 134 24.57 -0.23 -33.71
N LYS A 135 23.58 0.68 -33.77
CA LYS A 135 22.97 1.30 -32.57
C LYS A 135 22.36 0.28 -31.63
N THR A 136 21.71 -0.76 -32.16
CA THR A 136 21.13 -1.82 -31.34
C THR A 136 22.18 -2.63 -30.60
N LYS A 137 23.31 -2.93 -31.29
CA LYS A 137 24.43 -3.62 -30.65
C LYS A 137 25.09 -2.77 -29.57
N GLU A 138 25.29 -1.47 -29.83
CA GLU A 138 25.82 -0.53 -28.84
C GLU A 138 24.92 -0.40 -27.63
N LEU A 139 23.61 -0.28 -27.84
CA LEU A 139 22.63 -0.24 -26.74
C LEU A 139 22.66 -1.52 -25.91
N LYS A 140 22.68 -2.69 -26.54
CA LYS A 140 22.82 -3.96 -25.85
C LYS A 140 24.10 -4.06 -25.04
N ALA A 141 25.25 -3.69 -25.65
CA ALA A 141 26.52 -3.68 -24.95
C ALA A 141 26.49 -2.77 -23.73
N TYR A 142 25.92 -1.56 -23.86
CA TYR A 142 25.74 -0.63 -22.74
C TYR A 142 24.85 -1.18 -21.64
N GLN A 143 23.74 -1.86 -21.98
CA GLN A 143 22.82 -2.45 -21.01
C GLN A 143 23.39 -3.67 -20.28
N GLU A 144 24.27 -4.42 -20.96
CA GLU A 144 24.89 -5.64 -20.44
C GLU A 144 26.25 -5.38 -19.77
N GLU A 145 26.81 -4.18 -19.92
CA GLU A 145 28.09 -3.81 -19.32
C GLU A 145 27.95 -3.81 -17.78
N PRO A 146 28.71 -4.66 -17.07
CA PRO A 146 28.68 -4.67 -15.62
C PRO A 146 29.24 -3.35 -15.09
N SER A 147 28.65 -2.87 -13.99
CA SER A 147 29.17 -1.68 -13.29
C SER A 147 30.64 -1.87 -12.93
N SER A 148 31.41 -0.78 -13.04
CA SER A 148 32.83 -0.82 -12.68
C SER A 148 32.99 -1.15 -11.19
N GLN A 149 34.14 -1.77 -10.84
CA GLN A 149 34.43 -2.07 -9.43
C GLN A 149 34.44 -0.79 -8.58
N GLU A 150 34.94 0.33 -9.14
CA GLU A 150 34.95 1.63 -8.50
C GLU A 150 33.52 2.14 -8.18
N ASP A 151 32.54 1.92 -9.09
CA ASP A 151 31.15 2.31 -8.86
C ASP A 151 30.46 1.40 -7.85
N LEU A 152 30.77 0.10 -7.88
CA LEU A 152 30.25 -0.84 -6.89
C LEU A 152 30.74 -0.53 -5.47
N GLU A 153 31.98 -0.06 -5.32
CA GLU A 153 32.57 0.34 -4.05
C GLU A 153 31.96 1.63 -3.47
N LYS A 154 31.31 2.45 -4.30
CA LYS A 154 30.53 3.63 -3.82
C LYS A 154 29.24 3.25 -3.12
N ILE A 155 28.74 2.04 -3.33
CA ILE A 155 27.51 1.57 -2.66
C ILE A 155 27.86 1.25 -1.20
N PRO A 156 27.16 1.89 -0.21
CA PRO A 156 27.40 1.58 1.20
C PRO A 156 27.01 0.14 1.50
N MET A 157 28.00 -0.69 1.76
CA MET A 157 27.85 -2.09 2.13
C MET A 157 27.96 -2.26 3.64
N LEU A 158 27.10 -3.10 4.21
CA LEU A 158 27.20 -3.47 5.61
C LEU A 158 28.54 -4.12 5.90
N GLN A 159 29.23 -3.59 6.89
CA GLN A 159 30.49 -4.14 7.41
C GLN A 159 30.21 -5.07 8.59
N ARG A 160 31.10 -5.99 8.87
CA ARG A 160 30.97 -6.88 10.02
C ARG A 160 30.93 -6.10 11.35
N SER A 161 31.52 -4.91 11.39
CA SER A 161 31.47 -3.98 12.52
C SER A 161 30.10 -3.39 12.79
N ASP A 162 29.23 -3.34 11.79
CA ASP A 162 27.88 -2.75 11.86
C ASP A 162 26.88 -3.72 12.51
N ILE A 163 27.29 -4.99 12.66
CA ILE A 163 26.50 -6.01 13.33
C ILE A 163 26.76 -5.92 14.84
N GLU A 164 25.73 -5.59 15.59
CA GLU A 164 25.79 -5.57 17.04
C GLU A 164 26.11 -6.96 17.60
N LYS A 165 27.08 -7.02 18.54
CA LYS A 165 27.52 -8.29 19.14
C LYS A 165 26.55 -8.84 20.19
N LYS A 166 25.62 -8.01 20.65
CA LYS A 166 24.59 -8.40 21.63
C LYS A 166 23.21 -8.18 21.02
N ALA A 167 22.36 -9.16 21.16
CA ALA A 167 20.94 -8.96 20.88
C ALA A 167 20.37 -7.91 21.84
N GLU A 168 19.53 -7.02 21.33
CA GLU A 168 18.76 -6.11 22.18
C GLU A 168 17.91 -6.93 23.15
N GLY A 169 17.98 -6.57 24.43
CA GLY A 169 17.13 -7.17 25.45
C GLY A 169 15.71 -6.60 25.36
N PHE A 170 14.73 -7.43 25.64
CA PHE A 170 13.36 -6.94 25.81
C PHE A 170 13.23 -6.22 27.15
N SER A 171 12.85 -4.94 27.10
CA SER A 171 12.51 -4.20 28.32
C SER A 171 11.02 -4.44 28.63
N TYR A 172 10.74 -4.99 29.81
CA TYR A 172 9.37 -5.17 30.29
C TYR A 172 9.29 -5.04 31.81
N GLU A 173 8.12 -4.67 32.29
CA GLU A 173 7.75 -4.63 33.70
C GLU A 173 6.61 -5.61 33.93
N VAL A 174 6.64 -6.33 35.03
CA VAL A 174 5.51 -7.17 35.46
C VAL A 174 4.79 -6.47 36.59
N LYS A 175 3.52 -6.22 36.41
CA LYS A 175 2.63 -5.62 37.42
C LYS A 175 1.45 -6.56 37.66
N GLU A 176 0.77 -6.37 38.76
CA GLU A 176 -0.48 -7.07 39.06
C GLU A 176 -1.60 -6.05 39.16
N GLU A 177 -2.64 -6.25 38.37
CA GLU A 177 -3.83 -5.41 38.37
C GLU A 177 -5.07 -6.27 38.66
N SER A 178 -5.69 -6.08 39.82
CA SER A 178 -6.87 -6.85 40.26
C SER A 178 -6.67 -8.38 40.21
N GLY A 179 -5.49 -8.86 40.59
CA GLY A 179 -5.16 -10.29 40.58
C GLY A 179 -4.75 -10.85 39.21
N ILE A 180 -4.62 -9.99 38.19
CA ILE A 180 -4.22 -10.39 36.85
C ILE A 180 -2.78 -9.91 36.60
N PRO A 181 -1.84 -10.79 36.19
CA PRO A 181 -0.50 -10.38 35.82
C PRO A 181 -0.53 -9.61 34.49
N VAL A 182 0.07 -8.41 34.51
CA VAL A 182 0.20 -7.53 33.35
C VAL A 182 1.68 -7.38 33.01
N ILE A 183 2.05 -7.77 31.81
CA ILE A 183 3.40 -7.56 31.26
C ILE A 183 3.33 -6.31 30.38
N HIS A 184 4.00 -5.25 30.82
CA HIS A 184 4.07 -3.99 30.11
C HIS A 184 5.44 -3.77 29.50
N SER A 185 5.50 -3.56 28.19
CA SER A 185 6.72 -3.20 27.44
C SER A 185 6.62 -1.77 26.95
N PRO A 186 7.38 -0.81 27.51
CA PRO A 186 7.36 0.59 27.09
C PRO A 186 8.18 0.76 25.81
N LEU A 187 7.55 0.49 24.65
CA LEU A 187 8.15 0.65 23.35
C LEU A 187 7.59 1.88 22.65
N PHE A 188 8.38 2.50 21.76
CA PHE A 188 7.91 3.54 20.89
C PHE A 188 7.02 2.94 19.77
N THR A 189 5.74 3.22 19.82
CA THR A 189 4.73 2.65 18.90
C THR A 189 3.94 3.71 18.13
N SER A 190 4.49 4.91 17.98
CA SER A 190 3.82 6.03 17.30
C SER A 190 2.41 6.35 17.84
N GLY A 191 2.21 6.15 19.16
CA GLY A 191 0.93 6.39 19.84
C GLY A 191 -0.10 5.27 19.69
N ILE A 192 0.32 4.08 19.25
CA ILE A 192 -0.54 2.89 19.19
C ILE A 192 -0.37 2.07 20.47
N GLY A 193 -1.47 1.73 21.13
CA GLY A 193 -1.49 0.75 22.21
C GLY A 193 -1.75 -0.66 21.66
N TYR A 194 -0.84 -1.59 21.94
CA TYR A 194 -1.03 -3.01 21.60
C TYR A 194 -1.42 -3.77 22.86
N LEU A 195 -2.63 -4.29 22.90
CA LEU A 195 -3.12 -5.12 24.00
C LEU A 195 -3.26 -6.57 23.56
N LYS A 196 -2.62 -7.47 24.29
CA LYS A 196 -2.79 -8.92 24.11
C LYS A 196 -3.37 -9.50 25.38
N VAL A 197 -4.52 -10.15 25.28
CA VAL A 197 -5.18 -10.82 26.41
C VAL A 197 -5.04 -12.33 26.19
N LEU A 198 -4.53 -13.01 27.22
CA LEU A 198 -4.35 -14.45 27.22
C LEU A 198 -5.38 -15.06 28.18
N PHE A 199 -6.14 -16.01 27.70
CA PHE A 199 -7.09 -16.78 28.47
C PHE A 199 -6.58 -18.21 28.65
N ASP A 200 -6.64 -18.71 29.87
CA ASP A 200 -6.30 -20.11 30.15
C ASP A 200 -7.52 -20.99 29.87
N PHE A 201 -7.39 -21.82 28.85
CA PHE A 201 -8.45 -22.76 28.44
C PHE A 201 -8.34 -24.11 29.17
N SER A 202 -7.36 -24.32 30.03
CA SER A 202 -7.25 -25.56 30.82
C SER A 202 -8.41 -25.79 31.79
N VAL A 203 -9.20 -24.72 32.07
CA VAL A 203 -10.39 -24.78 32.90
C VAL A 203 -11.64 -25.23 32.14
N LEU A 204 -11.58 -25.33 30.79
CA LEU A 204 -12.71 -25.78 29.98
C LEU A 204 -12.76 -27.29 29.87
N PRO A 205 -13.95 -27.90 29.85
CA PRO A 205 -14.11 -29.29 29.43
C PRO A 205 -13.59 -29.50 28.00
N ASP A 206 -13.07 -30.70 27.71
CA ASP A 206 -12.52 -31.04 26.40
C ASP A 206 -13.53 -30.80 25.27
N GLU A 207 -14.83 -31.02 25.52
CA GLU A 207 -15.94 -30.81 24.59
C GLU A 207 -16.14 -29.34 24.20
N ASP A 208 -15.71 -28.39 25.06
CA ASP A 208 -15.87 -26.96 24.85
C ASP A 208 -14.65 -26.28 24.20
N ILE A 209 -13.50 -26.96 24.14
CA ILE A 209 -12.28 -26.43 23.51
C ILE A 209 -12.52 -25.97 22.05
N PRO A 210 -13.25 -26.71 21.18
CA PRO A 210 -13.54 -26.26 19.82
C PRO A 210 -14.33 -24.94 19.77
N TYR A 211 -15.24 -24.71 20.73
CA TYR A 211 -16.01 -23.47 20.81
C TYR A 211 -15.12 -22.29 21.23
N GLY A 212 -14.14 -22.52 22.12
CA GLY A 212 -13.14 -21.52 22.46
C GLY A 212 -12.29 -21.11 21.24
N ALA A 213 -11.91 -22.07 20.41
CA ALA A 213 -11.20 -21.79 19.17
C ALA A 213 -12.06 -20.99 18.17
N LEU A 214 -13.36 -21.32 18.07
CA LEU A 214 -14.32 -20.58 17.24
C LEU A 214 -14.49 -19.15 17.76
N LEU A 215 -14.67 -18.98 19.07
CA LEU A 215 -14.78 -17.67 19.72
C LEU A 215 -13.59 -16.78 19.38
N LYS A 216 -12.37 -17.29 19.46
CA LYS A 216 -11.14 -16.56 19.07
C LYS A 216 -11.22 -16.06 17.62
N SER A 217 -11.82 -16.86 16.72
CA SER A 217 -11.90 -16.51 15.30
C SER A 217 -12.96 -15.47 14.98
N VAL A 218 -14.02 -15.37 15.78
CA VAL A 218 -15.11 -14.41 15.55
C VAL A 218 -15.02 -13.17 16.43
N LEU A 219 -14.24 -13.21 17.50
CA LEU A 219 -14.09 -12.10 18.44
C LEU A 219 -13.52 -10.86 17.72
N GLY A 220 -14.25 -9.76 17.78
CA GLY A 220 -13.90 -8.52 17.09
C GLY A 220 -14.38 -8.42 15.63
N TYR A 221 -15.01 -9.47 15.07
CA TYR A 221 -15.56 -9.47 13.70
C TYR A 221 -17.09 -9.45 13.68
N VAL A 222 -17.73 -9.68 14.81
CA VAL A 222 -19.19 -9.69 14.92
C VAL A 222 -19.63 -8.61 15.90
N ASP A 223 -20.74 -7.95 15.56
CA ASP A 223 -21.36 -6.98 16.44
C ASP A 223 -21.95 -7.68 17.69
N THR A 224 -21.92 -6.97 18.80
CA THR A 224 -22.58 -7.38 20.04
C THR A 224 -23.71 -6.40 20.37
N GLU A 225 -24.49 -6.70 21.41
CA GLU A 225 -25.59 -5.83 21.82
C GLU A 225 -25.12 -4.41 22.21
N HIS A 226 -23.86 -4.26 22.64
CA HIS A 226 -23.33 -3.00 23.16
C HIS A 226 -22.12 -2.46 22.38
N TYR A 227 -21.53 -3.24 21.46
CA TYR A 227 -20.30 -2.89 20.72
C TYR A 227 -20.38 -3.33 19.26
#